data_ab5e91eb7f222790099685e2600fefaa
#
_entry.id   ab5e91eb7f222790099685e2600fefaa
#
_cell.length_a   1.000
_cell.length_b   1.000
_cell.length_c   1.000
_cell.angle_alpha   90.00
_cell.angle_beta   90.00
_cell.angle_gamma   90.00
#
_symmetry.space_group_name_H-M   'P 1'
#
loop_
_entity.id
_entity.type
_entity.pdbx_description
1 polymer ?
#
loop_
_entity_poly.entity_id
_entity_poly.type
_entity_poly.pdbx_seq_one_letter_code
_entity_poly.pdbx_strand_id
1 'polypeptide(L)'
;IYTLSLHDALPICQVALVIPYVAYRIPFTTFLIRSYMLSLPREIEDSAYIDGCSAWTVFYRIILPMSKPILVTAALFTAMSCWNEFMFALVFIESDSLRTIPIGLMGLKSSLRTEWTILMAGLTLSALPMVVLFLIFQKQFIRGITSGGVKG
;
A
#
# COMPACT_ATOMS: atom_id res chain seq x y z
N ILE A 1 6.18 -25.14 -30.64
CA ILE A 1 5.45 -25.17 -29.35
C ILE A 1 6.51 -24.99 -28.30
N TYR A 2 6.70 -23.75 -27.85
CA TYR A 2 7.69 -23.43 -26.81
C TYR A 2 7.08 -23.83 -25.46
N THR A 3 7.53 -24.93 -24.90
CA THR A 3 7.32 -25.20 -23.46
C THR A 3 8.15 -24.18 -22.69
N LEU A 4 7.55 -23.05 -22.35
CA LEU A 4 8.11 -22.20 -21.30
C LEU A 4 8.24 -23.09 -20.06
N SER A 5 9.45 -23.27 -19.59
CA SER A 5 9.73 -24.04 -18.38
C SER A 5 8.98 -23.39 -17.23
N LEU A 6 8.32 -24.18 -16.40
CA LEU A 6 7.60 -23.70 -15.18
C LEU A 6 8.50 -22.82 -14.29
N HIS A 7 9.81 -23.05 -14.32
CA HIS A 7 10.81 -22.26 -13.60
C HIS A 7 10.97 -20.83 -14.12
N ASP A 8 10.75 -20.59 -15.41
CA ASP A 8 10.85 -19.23 -16.00
C ASP A 8 9.55 -18.41 -15.79
N ALA A 9 8.44 -19.09 -15.52
CA ALA A 9 7.14 -18.44 -15.26
C ALA A 9 7.00 -17.87 -13.84
N LEU A 10 7.76 -18.36 -12.85
CA LEU A 10 7.65 -17.96 -11.45
C LEU A 10 7.90 -16.46 -11.19
N PRO A 11 8.98 -15.84 -11.72
CA PRO A 11 9.20 -14.40 -11.54
C PRO A 11 8.19 -13.56 -12.34
N ILE A 12 7.68 -14.07 -13.47
CA ILE A 12 6.72 -13.36 -14.32
C ILE A 12 5.37 -13.24 -13.61
N CYS A 13 4.92 -14.26 -12.89
CA CYS A 13 3.65 -14.21 -12.15
C CYS A 13 3.65 -13.19 -11.01
N GLN A 14 4.75 -13.04 -10.28
CA GLN A 14 4.86 -12.06 -9.20
C GLN A 14 4.92 -10.62 -9.74
N VAL A 15 5.70 -10.38 -10.80
CA VAL A 15 5.79 -9.06 -11.47
C VAL A 15 4.47 -8.69 -12.12
N ALA A 16 3.73 -9.66 -12.68
CA ALA A 16 2.41 -9.44 -13.26
C ALA A 16 1.40 -8.90 -12.24
N LEU A 17 1.55 -9.23 -10.95
CA LEU A 17 0.69 -8.71 -9.88
C LEU A 17 1.02 -7.26 -9.51
N VAL A 18 2.29 -6.87 -9.61
CA VAL A 18 2.73 -5.53 -9.23
C VAL A 18 2.09 -4.46 -10.11
N ILE A 19 2.00 -4.70 -11.42
CA ILE A 19 1.46 -3.72 -12.37
C ILE A 19 0.01 -3.34 -12.06
N PRO A 20 -0.96 -4.27 -11.94
CA PRO A 20 -2.34 -3.94 -11.59
C PRO A 20 -2.46 -3.32 -10.19
N TYR A 21 -1.64 -3.73 -9.22
CA TYR A 21 -1.65 -3.13 -7.88
C TYR A 21 -1.22 -1.66 -7.93
N VAL A 22 -0.14 -1.35 -8.63
CA VAL A 22 0.33 0.03 -8.82
C VAL A 22 -0.74 0.85 -9.54
N ALA A 23 -1.25 0.36 -10.67
CA ALA A 23 -2.26 1.06 -11.46
C ALA A 23 -3.52 1.37 -10.64
N TYR A 24 -4.00 0.40 -9.86
CA TYR A 24 -5.19 0.55 -9.02
C TYR A 24 -4.97 1.56 -7.87
N ARG A 25 -3.75 1.67 -7.36
CA ARG A 25 -3.42 2.53 -6.20
C ARG A 25 -3.04 3.95 -6.55
N ILE A 26 -2.50 4.21 -7.73
CA ILE A 26 -2.06 5.54 -8.16
C ILE A 26 -3.12 6.63 -7.94
N PRO A 27 -4.40 6.47 -8.35
CA PRO A 27 -5.38 7.55 -8.23
C PRO A 27 -5.61 7.97 -6.78
N PHE A 28 -5.86 7.02 -5.89
CA PHE A 28 -6.10 7.29 -4.49
C PHE A 28 -4.88 7.88 -3.78
N THR A 29 -3.71 7.29 -4.01
CA THR A 29 -2.46 7.74 -3.38
C THR A 29 -2.07 9.14 -3.85
N THR A 30 -2.24 9.42 -5.13
CA THR A 30 -1.99 10.76 -5.70
C THR A 30 -2.94 11.79 -5.12
N PHE A 31 -4.24 11.47 -5.02
CA PHE A 31 -5.22 12.35 -4.41
C PHE A 31 -4.87 12.66 -2.95
N LEU A 32 -4.50 11.65 -2.17
CA LEU A 32 -4.18 11.78 -0.76
C LEU A 32 -2.94 12.67 -0.55
N ILE A 33 -1.86 12.42 -1.29
CA ILE A 33 -0.62 13.20 -1.20
C ILE A 33 -0.85 14.62 -1.68
N ARG A 34 -1.56 14.81 -2.80
CA ARG A 34 -1.87 16.13 -3.35
C ARG A 34 -2.69 16.98 -2.36
N SER A 35 -3.72 16.39 -1.75
CA SER A 35 -4.56 17.10 -0.78
C SER A 35 -3.75 17.60 0.41
N TYR A 36 -2.81 16.80 0.90
CA TYR A 36 -1.91 17.21 1.96
C TYR A 36 -0.95 18.32 1.52
N MET A 37 -0.31 18.18 0.36
CA MET A 37 0.61 19.20 -0.14
C MET A 37 -0.07 20.55 -0.35
N LEU A 38 -1.32 20.57 -0.79
CA LEU A 38 -2.12 21.79 -0.92
C LEU A 38 -2.50 22.44 0.44
N SER A 39 -2.39 21.69 1.55
CA SER A 39 -2.63 22.23 2.89
C SER A 39 -1.38 22.86 3.52
N LEU A 40 -0.22 22.68 2.93
CA LEU A 40 1.02 23.31 3.41
C LEU A 40 0.98 24.83 3.20
N PRO A 41 1.50 25.63 4.16
CA PRO A 41 1.58 27.09 4.02
C PRO A 41 2.48 27.48 2.83
N ARG A 42 1.97 28.32 1.93
CA ARG A 42 2.73 28.80 0.76
C ARG A 42 3.89 29.72 1.15
N GLU A 43 3.77 30.39 2.28
CA GLU A 43 4.78 31.30 2.81
C GLU A 43 6.15 30.61 2.99
N ILE A 44 6.15 29.30 3.21
CA ILE A 44 7.38 28.51 3.34
C ILE A 44 8.07 28.35 1.98
N GLU A 45 7.30 28.12 0.92
CA GLU A 45 7.83 28.07 -0.44
C GLU A 45 8.32 29.43 -0.92
N ASP A 46 7.51 30.48 -0.68
CA ASP A 46 7.81 31.85 -1.09
C ASP A 46 9.09 32.37 -0.42
N SER A 47 9.26 32.11 0.88
CA SER A 47 10.49 32.49 1.60
C SER A 47 11.72 31.78 1.06
N ALA A 48 11.61 30.49 0.73
CA ALA A 48 12.72 29.75 0.14
C ALA A 48 13.10 30.24 -1.26
N TYR A 49 12.12 30.70 -2.06
CA TYR A 49 12.41 31.32 -3.36
C TYR A 49 13.07 32.69 -3.21
N ILE A 50 12.70 33.50 -2.21
CA ILE A 50 13.36 34.75 -1.87
C ILE A 50 14.82 34.52 -1.49
N ASP A 51 15.09 33.41 -0.74
CA ASP A 51 16.46 32.98 -0.38
C ASP A 51 17.26 32.41 -1.58
N GLY A 52 16.70 32.44 -2.80
CA GLY A 52 17.37 32.00 -4.01
C GLY A 52 17.40 30.48 -4.23
N CYS A 53 16.57 29.73 -3.51
CA CYS A 53 16.49 28.27 -3.69
C CYS A 53 15.86 27.93 -5.05
N SER A 54 16.41 26.94 -5.74
CA SER A 54 15.77 26.37 -6.94
C SER A 54 14.54 25.52 -6.56
N ALA A 55 13.58 25.35 -7.48
CA ALA A 55 12.39 24.54 -7.27
C ALA A 55 12.71 23.10 -6.81
N TRP A 56 13.77 22.49 -7.33
CA TRP A 56 14.23 21.18 -6.90
C TRP A 56 14.74 21.17 -5.46
N THR A 57 15.44 22.23 -5.05
CA THR A 57 15.93 22.39 -3.66
C THR A 57 14.75 22.55 -2.71
N VAL A 58 13.77 23.36 -3.05
CA VAL A 58 12.52 23.55 -2.28
C VAL A 58 11.80 22.22 -2.14
N PHE A 59 11.61 21.50 -3.24
CA PHE A 59 10.92 20.20 -3.22
C PHE A 59 11.63 19.19 -2.31
N TYR A 60 12.93 18.93 -2.51
CA TYR A 60 13.63 17.86 -1.78
C TYR A 60 13.98 18.24 -0.35
N ARG A 61 14.32 19.49 -0.07
CA ARG A 61 14.78 19.93 1.26
C ARG A 61 13.67 20.43 2.17
N ILE A 62 12.56 20.90 1.60
CA ILE A 62 11.47 21.51 2.38
C ILE A 62 10.19 20.69 2.25
N ILE A 63 9.62 20.58 1.05
CA ILE A 63 8.28 19.97 0.85
C ILE A 63 8.29 18.47 1.17
N LEU A 64 9.27 17.73 0.65
CA LEU A 64 9.32 16.29 0.84
C LEU A 64 9.51 15.87 2.32
N PRO A 65 10.39 16.48 3.12
CA PRO A 65 10.48 16.22 4.54
C PRO A 65 9.22 16.60 5.32
N MET A 66 8.56 17.72 4.99
CA MET A 66 7.29 18.12 5.59
C MET A 66 6.16 17.16 5.24
N SER A 67 6.22 16.52 4.08
CA SER A 67 5.25 15.54 3.60
C SER A 67 5.45 14.13 4.18
N LYS A 68 6.47 13.88 5.02
CA LYS A 68 6.69 12.55 5.63
C LYS A 68 5.45 11.94 6.27
N PRO A 69 4.61 12.66 7.05
CA PRO A 69 3.45 12.06 7.68
C PRO A 69 2.46 11.47 6.67
N ILE A 70 2.19 12.20 5.58
CA ILE A 70 1.26 11.73 4.56
C ILE A 70 1.87 10.61 3.70
N LEU A 71 3.17 10.64 3.44
CA LEU A 71 3.86 9.58 2.72
C LEU A 71 3.80 8.26 3.48
N VAL A 72 4.02 8.29 4.80
CA VAL A 72 3.89 7.12 5.67
C VAL A 72 2.43 6.63 5.68
N THR A 73 1.46 7.54 5.78
CA THR A 73 0.04 7.20 5.73
C THR A 73 -0.35 6.54 4.40
N ALA A 74 0.10 7.10 3.28
CA ALA A 74 -0.12 6.55 1.93
C ALA A 74 0.51 5.16 1.78
N ALA A 75 1.72 4.98 2.30
CA ALA A 75 2.41 3.69 2.30
C ALA A 75 1.66 2.65 3.13
N LEU A 76 1.15 3.01 4.32
CA LEU A 76 0.34 2.14 5.16
C LEU A 76 -0.96 1.71 4.47
N PHE A 77 -1.71 2.64 3.89
CA PHE A 77 -2.92 2.31 3.14
C PHE A 77 -2.63 1.38 1.97
N THR A 78 -1.54 1.63 1.26
CA THR A 78 -1.13 0.76 0.14
C THR A 78 -0.75 -0.62 0.64
N ALA A 79 0.05 -0.73 1.69
CA ALA A 79 0.45 -2.01 2.29
C ALA A 79 -0.76 -2.81 2.78
N MET A 80 -1.69 -2.17 3.52
CA MET A 80 -2.92 -2.82 3.99
C MET A 80 -3.77 -3.34 2.84
N SER A 81 -3.86 -2.59 1.77
CA SER A 81 -4.65 -2.99 0.62
C SER A 81 -4.01 -4.11 -0.20
N CYS A 82 -2.70 -4.06 -0.42
CA CYS A 82 -1.98 -5.14 -1.10
C CYS A 82 -2.00 -6.43 -0.26
N TRP A 83 -1.93 -6.30 1.07
CA TRP A 83 -1.99 -7.44 1.97
C TRP A 83 -3.34 -8.16 1.96
N ASN A 84 -4.44 -7.40 1.90
CA ASN A 84 -5.80 -7.93 1.89
C ASN A 84 -6.34 -8.16 0.47
N GLU A 85 -5.51 -7.94 -0.56
CA GLU A 85 -5.96 -8.09 -1.93
C GLU A 85 -6.18 -9.59 -2.25
N PHE A 86 -7.30 -9.86 -2.88
CA PHE A 86 -7.75 -11.21 -3.19
C PHE A 86 -8.07 -11.40 -4.67
N MET A 87 -8.72 -10.41 -5.31
CA MET A 87 -9.29 -10.56 -6.65
C MET A 87 -8.23 -10.66 -7.73
N PHE A 88 -7.25 -9.75 -7.73
CA PHE A 88 -6.16 -9.82 -8.71
C PHE A 88 -5.30 -11.06 -8.48
N ALA A 89 -4.99 -11.36 -7.21
CA ALA A 89 -4.21 -12.53 -6.88
C ALA A 89 -4.91 -13.83 -7.33
N LEU A 90 -6.24 -13.92 -7.19
CA LEU A 90 -7.04 -15.07 -7.64
C LEU A 90 -6.97 -15.27 -9.17
N VAL A 91 -6.94 -14.17 -9.94
CA VAL A 91 -6.94 -14.23 -11.41
C VAL A 91 -5.52 -14.43 -11.97
N PHE A 92 -4.51 -13.84 -11.33
CA PHE A 92 -3.15 -13.83 -11.86
C PHE A 92 -2.25 -14.94 -11.33
N ILE A 93 -2.60 -15.59 -10.20
CA ILE A 93 -1.77 -16.64 -9.60
C ILE A 93 -2.42 -18.01 -9.82
N GLU A 94 -1.84 -18.80 -10.70
CA GLU A 94 -2.27 -20.18 -10.96
C GLU A 94 -1.54 -21.20 -10.08
N SER A 95 -0.30 -20.91 -9.69
CA SER A 95 0.54 -21.83 -8.92
C SER A 95 0.19 -21.84 -7.43
N ASP A 96 -0.04 -23.04 -6.87
CA ASP A 96 -0.35 -23.24 -5.45
C ASP A 96 0.78 -22.74 -4.52
N SER A 97 2.04 -22.82 -4.96
CA SER A 97 3.21 -22.40 -4.19
C SER A 97 3.37 -20.89 -4.05
N LEU A 98 2.68 -20.10 -4.89
CA LEU A 98 2.74 -18.64 -4.93
C LEU A 98 1.48 -17.97 -4.40
N ARG A 99 0.54 -18.73 -3.88
CA ARG A 99 -0.73 -18.19 -3.37
C ARG A 99 -0.52 -17.16 -2.27
N THR A 100 -1.24 -16.06 -2.36
CA THR A 100 -1.33 -15.09 -1.28
C THR A 100 -2.12 -15.66 -0.10
N ILE A 101 -1.93 -15.09 1.09
CA ILE A 101 -2.63 -15.54 2.31
C ILE A 101 -4.16 -15.57 2.12
N PRO A 102 -4.83 -14.55 1.55
CA PRO A 102 -6.27 -14.61 1.31
C PRO A 102 -6.72 -15.78 0.43
N ILE A 103 -5.97 -16.09 -0.63
CA ILE A 103 -6.28 -17.23 -1.50
C ILE A 103 -6.03 -18.55 -0.77
N GLY A 104 -4.94 -18.65 -0.02
CA GLY A 104 -4.63 -19.85 0.77
C GLY A 104 -5.72 -20.14 1.80
N LEU A 105 -6.23 -19.12 2.48
CA LEU A 105 -7.33 -19.25 3.43
C LEU A 105 -8.64 -19.66 2.77
N MET A 106 -8.91 -19.18 1.55
CA MET A 106 -10.08 -19.61 0.78
C MET A 106 -10.01 -21.10 0.45
N GLY A 107 -8.81 -21.64 0.18
CA GLY A 107 -8.60 -23.07 -0.07
C GLY A 107 -8.97 -23.97 1.11
N LEU A 108 -9.00 -23.46 2.34
CA LEU A 108 -9.47 -24.18 3.52
C LEU A 108 -10.98 -24.30 3.60
N LYS A 109 -11.71 -23.52 2.78
CA LYS A 109 -13.17 -23.61 2.65
C LYS A 109 -13.53 -24.63 1.59
N SER A 110 -13.75 -25.86 1.98
CA SER A 110 -14.23 -26.92 1.09
C SER A 110 -15.76 -26.88 0.94
N SER A 111 -16.24 -27.28 -0.23
CA SER A 111 -17.68 -27.40 -0.50
C SER A 111 -18.40 -28.44 0.36
N LEU A 112 -17.66 -29.42 0.88
CA LEU A 112 -18.19 -30.55 1.65
C LEU A 112 -17.94 -30.43 3.15
N ARG A 113 -16.86 -29.76 3.55
CA ARG A 113 -16.48 -29.60 4.96
C ARG A 113 -15.57 -28.41 5.15
N THR A 114 -15.96 -27.47 6.00
CA THR A 114 -15.13 -26.32 6.37
C THR A 114 -14.58 -26.54 7.77
N GLU A 115 -13.26 -26.57 7.90
CA GLU A 115 -12.59 -26.65 9.20
C GLU A 115 -12.52 -25.24 9.83
N TRP A 116 -13.62 -24.84 10.46
CA TRP A 116 -13.80 -23.50 11.01
C TRP A 116 -12.69 -23.08 11.97
N THR A 117 -12.20 -24.01 12.79
CA THR A 117 -11.14 -23.73 13.76
C THR A 117 -9.84 -23.31 13.06
N ILE A 118 -9.45 -24.03 12.02
CA ILE A 118 -8.22 -23.74 11.25
C ILE A 118 -8.40 -22.44 10.49
N LEU A 119 -9.56 -22.22 9.89
CA LEU A 119 -9.87 -20.99 9.17
C LEU A 119 -9.81 -19.76 10.08
N MET A 120 -10.41 -19.81 11.26
CA MET A 120 -10.40 -18.71 12.23
C MET A 120 -8.99 -18.44 12.77
N ALA A 121 -8.21 -19.48 13.05
CA ALA A 121 -6.82 -19.35 13.43
C ALA A 121 -5.98 -18.67 12.32
N GLY A 122 -6.16 -19.11 11.08
CA GLY A 122 -5.48 -18.51 9.91
C GLY A 122 -5.84 -17.04 9.69
N LEU A 123 -7.13 -16.67 9.79
CA LEU A 123 -7.58 -15.29 9.71
C LEU A 123 -6.98 -14.42 10.82
N THR A 124 -6.92 -14.94 12.06
CA THR A 124 -6.32 -14.23 13.18
C THR A 124 -4.82 -13.99 12.94
N LEU A 125 -4.10 -15.02 12.54
CA LEU A 125 -2.66 -14.91 12.23
C LEU A 125 -2.40 -13.97 11.05
N SER A 126 -3.25 -13.98 10.03
CA SER A 126 -3.12 -13.08 8.87
C SER A 126 -3.35 -11.61 9.22
N ALA A 127 -4.15 -11.32 10.25
CA ALA A 127 -4.39 -9.96 10.71
C ALA A 127 -3.22 -9.37 11.53
N LEU A 128 -2.44 -10.22 12.23
CA LEU A 128 -1.38 -9.77 13.13
C LEU A 128 -0.34 -8.83 12.49
N PRO A 129 0.22 -9.11 11.30
CA PRO A 129 1.20 -8.21 10.70
C PRO A 129 0.65 -6.81 10.47
N MET A 130 -0.62 -6.69 10.08
CA MET A 130 -1.28 -5.40 9.84
C MET A 130 -1.54 -4.63 11.14
N VAL A 131 -1.94 -5.33 12.20
CA VAL A 131 -2.12 -4.74 13.53
C VAL A 131 -0.78 -4.23 14.06
N VAL A 132 0.28 -5.01 13.96
CA VAL A 132 1.63 -4.61 14.39
C VAL A 132 2.10 -3.38 13.59
N LEU A 133 1.93 -3.40 12.28
CA LEU A 133 2.32 -2.30 11.40
C LEU A 133 1.55 -1.01 11.76
N PHE A 134 0.24 -1.12 12.00
CA PHE A 134 -0.58 0.00 12.45
C PHE A 134 -0.11 0.54 13.81
N LEU A 135 0.16 -0.31 14.79
CA LEU A 135 0.61 0.12 16.14
C LEU A 135 1.96 0.85 16.09
N ILE A 136 2.87 0.44 15.20
CA ILE A 136 4.17 1.11 15.02
C ILE A 136 3.97 2.51 14.44
N PHE A 137 3.10 2.66 13.44
CA PHE A 137 2.95 3.89 12.66
C PHE A 137 1.71 4.74 13.02
N GLN A 138 0.93 4.37 14.04
CA GLN A 138 -0.32 5.04 14.39
C GLN A 138 -0.19 6.57 14.59
N LYS A 139 0.92 7.04 15.16
CA LYS A 139 1.14 8.48 15.36
C LYS A 139 1.26 9.24 14.03
N GLN A 140 1.99 8.68 13.07
CA GLN A 140 2.15 9.25 11.74
C GLN A 140 0.82 9.22 10.96
N PHE A 141 0.07 8.12 11.11
CA PHE A 141 -1.24 7.93 10.50
C PHE A 141 -2.23 9.02 10.95
N ILE A 142 -2.35 9.24 12.26
CA ILE A 142 -3.24 10.27 12.81
C ILE A 142 -2.83 11.66 12.31
N ARG A 143 -1.54 12.00 12.34
CA ARG A 143 -1.03 13.29 11.85
C ARG A 143 -1.28 13.50 10.36
N GLY A 144 -1.11 12.46 9.54
CA GLY A 144 -1.32 12.54 8.10
C GLY A 144 -2.77 12.80 7.71
N ILE A 145 -3.73 12.22 8.46
CA ILE A 145 -5.16 12.41 8.19
C ILE A 145 -5.66 13.76 8.74
N THR A 146 -5.28 14.10 9.96
CA THR A 146 -5.80 15.32 10.62
C THR A 146 -5.31 16.61 9.96
N SER A 147 -4.07 16.66 9.49
CA SER A 147 -3.54 17.84 8.80
C SER A 147 -4.12 18.07 7.40
N GLY A 148 -4.65 17.01 6.75
CA GLY A 148 -5.35 17.13 5.46
C GLY A 148 -6.85 17.41 5.56
N GLY A 149 -7.46 17.28 6.75
CA GLY A 149 -8.91 17.34 6.97
C GLY A 149 -9.43 18.59 7.66
N VAL A 150 -8.59 19.43 8.25
CA VAL A 150 -9.02 20.62 8.98
C VAL A 150 -8.83 21.86 8.15
N LYS A 151 -9.78 22.13 7.26
CA LYS A 151 -10.18 23.48 6.86
C LYS A 151 -11.64 23.64 7.23
N GLY A 152 -11.92 23.97 8.48
CA GLY A 152 -13.13 24.57 8.96
C GLY A 152 -12.84 26.00 9.33
#